data_2ed607ce7be4ec9db457a8fe34d8a5d2
#
_entry.id   2ed607ce7be4ec9db457a8fe34d8a5d2
#
_cell.length_a   1.000
_cell.length_b   1.000
_cell.length_c   1.000
_cell.angle_alpha   90.00
_cell.angle_beta   90.00
_cell.angle_gamma   90.00
#
_symmetry.space_group_name_H-M   'P 1'
#
loop_
_entity.id
_entity.type
_entity.pdbx_description
1 polymer ?
#
loop_
_entity_poly.entity_id
_entity_poly.type
_entity_poly.pdbx_seq_one_letter_code
_entity_poly.pdbx_strand_id
1 'polypeptide(L)'
;MYNLKGKKLLILAGAGVHNKVVRAAKEMGIYTIVTDYLPDSPAKKLADEAWMLNITDVDAIVEKCKEEHVDGVMNFCIDPAQKPYYEICKRLNLPCIGTKETFDVLTDKRTFKDYCVQHGVDVIPEYTEEDVMKGNVEYPLFIKPTNSRGSRGQSVCYSKEEAIKGIAFAKTESSDGGFVCEKYMEKYQDIGSAFFVVDGEPYLVKFGDRHLGKPEDNLNKQVVCTKLPSDSSDMFEACVIDRVKEMIKSLGIKFGPVFLQGFVDGNTIRYYDPAQRMPGGDYDVILEKATGFSTVRSWITFALTGDVKGAVGNPKQCYRLNGGTALLLTVTVRPGKMEKILGFDDVLKMSHVIYGRQIIPEGEIIPATGDIAQRVAAFGLLIDRDVDIQECLDSVYNTYRVLDENGNSMVISKYKYEGEKNEK
;
A
#
# COMPACT_ATOMS: atom_id res chain seq x y z
N MET A 1 29.79 -7.23 4.94
CA MET A 1 28.64 -7.08 5.86
C MET A 1 28.89 -5.81 6.64
N TYR A 2 27.93 -4.88 6.67
CA TYR A 2 28.09 -3.59 7.36
C TYR A 2 28.04 -3.79 8.87
N ASN A 3 28.88 -3.07 9.60
CA ASN A 3 28.75 -2.99 11.06
C ASN A 3 27.76 -1.85 11.39
N LEU A 4 26.51 -2.21 11.63
CA LEU A 4 25.43 -1.26 11.95
C LEU A 4 25.12 -1.21 13.44
N LYS A 5 25.83 -2.01 14.26
CA LYS A 5 25.58 -2.12 15.70
C LYS A 5 25.74 -0.78 16.40
N GLY A 6 24.75 -0.36 17.13
CA GLY A 6 24.71 0.87 17.91
C GLY A 6 24.40 2.13 17.13
N LYS A 7 24.25 2.07 15.79
CA LYS A 7 23.72 3.19 14.99
C LYS A 7 22.28 3.50 15.38
N LYS A 8 21.91 4.77 15.30
CA LYS A 8 20.55 5.26 15.63
C LYS A 8 19.72 5.46 14.37
N LEU A 9 18.57 4.78 14.28
CA LEU A 9 17.62 4.90 13.21
C LEU A 9 16.32 5.56 13.69
N LEU A 10 15.95 6.69 13.09
CA LEU A 10 14.64 7.31 13.29
C LEU A 10 13.62 6.72 12.31
N ILE A 11 12.50 6.24 12.81
CA ILE A 11 11.36 5.74 12.05
C ILE A 11 10.21 6.74 12.19
N LEU A 12 9.74 7.27 11.04
CA LEU A 12 8.65 8.23 10.99
C LEU A 12 7.29 7.51 11.02
N ALA A 13 6.48 7.83 11.99
CA ALA A 13 5.20 7.21 12.38
C ALA A 13 5.32 5.88 13.13
N GLY A 14 4.34 5.63 14.01
CA GLY A 14 4.34 4.52 14.97
C GLY A 14 3.22 3.49 14.79
N ALA A 15 2.50 3.47 13.65
CA ALA A 15 1.42 2.52 13.40
C ALA A 15 1.91 1.06 13.44
N GLY A 16 1.01 0.11 13.70
CA GLY A 16 1.35 -1.32 13.87
C GLY A 16 2.15 -1.94 12.71
N VAL A 17 2.01 -1.40 11.49
CA VAL A 17 2.78 -1.83 10.33
C VAL A 17 4.29 -1.52 10.45
N HIS A 18 4.70 -0.59 11.31
CA HIS A 18 6.10 -0.28 11.57
C HIS A 18 6.76 -1.23 12.59
N ASN A 19 5.99 -2.06 13.29
CA ASN A 19 6.53 -3.02 14.27
C ASN A 19 7.60 -3.91 13.66
N LYS A 20 7.44 -4.35 12.41
CA LYS A 20 8.42 -5.17 11.70
C LYS A 20 9.71 -4.41 11.38
N VAL A 21 9.63 -3.10 11.11
CA VAL A 21 10.81 -2.26 10.87
C VAL A 21 11.63 -2.15 12.16
N VAL A 22 10.96 -1.88 13.29
CA VAL A 22 11.61 -1.83 14.62
C VAL A 22 12.26 -3.16 14.97
N ARG A 23 11.55 -4.29 14.77
CA ARG A 23 12.10 -5.62 15.05
C ARG A 23 13.31 -5.92 14.17
N ALA A 24 13.21 -5.73 12.87
CA ALA A 24 14.32 -5.94 11.94
C ALA A 24 15.55 -5.09 12.30
N ALA A 25 15.35 -3.80 12.64
CA ALA A 25 16.44 -2.93 13.08
C ALA A 25 17.10 -3.43 14.38
N LYS A 26 16.31 -3.85 15.36
CA LYS A 26 16.85 -4.43 16.62
C LYS A 26 17.63 -5.73 16.39
N GLU A 27 17.16 -6.62 15.53
CA GLU A 27 17.87 -7.83 15.14
C GLU A 27 19.20 -7.52 14.43
N MET A 28 19.30 -6.37 13.76
CA MET A 28 20.55 -5.86 13.16
C MET A 28 21.44 -5.12 14.19
N GLY A 29 21.03 -5.03 15.44
CA GLY A 29 21.77 -4.37 16.53
C GLY A 29 21.68 -2.84 16.51
N ILE A 30 20.66 -2.28 15.86
CA ILE A 30 20.45 -0.85 15.67
C ILE A 30 19.58 -0.32 16.81
N TYR A 31 19.93 0.86 17.34
CA TYR A 31 19.11 1.60 18.29
C TYR A 31 17.95 2.27 17.55
N THR A 32 16.72 1.98 17.94
CA THR A 32 15.51 2.37 17.25
C THR A 32 14.80 3.53 17.96
N ILE A 33 14.48 4.56 17.19
CA ILE A 33 13.70 5.72 17.64
C ILE A 33 12.44 5.78 16.80
N VAL A 34 11.26 5.90 17.42
CA VAL A 34 9.99 6.07 16.71
C VAL A 34 9.36 7.41 17.09
N THR A 35 9.04 8.23 16.09
CA THR A 35 8.30 9.48 16.30
C THR A 35 6.86 9.39 15.79
N ASP A 36 5.92 9.78 16.64
CA ASP A 36 4.49 9.85 16.33
C ASP A 36 3.80 10.77 17.35
N TYR A 37 2.82 11.56 16.89
CA TYR A 37 2.06 12.45 17.79
C TYR A 37 1.10 11.69 18.73
N LEU A 38 0.74 10.44 18.38
CA LEU A 38 -0.10 9.59 19.22
C LEU A 38 0.74 8.93 20.32
N PRO A 39 0.33 9.02 21.61
CA PRO A 39 1.11 8.48 22.73
C PRO A 39 1.23 6.96 22.68
N ASP A 40 0.17 6.26 22.28
CA ASP A 40 0.05 4.81 22.33
C ASP A 40 0.32 4.09 21.01
N SER A 41 1.00 4.74 20.08
CA SER A 41 1.33 4.13 18.78
C SER A 41 2.10 2.81 18.97
N PRO A 42 1.66 1.70 18.33
CA PRO A 42 2.19 0.36 18.59
C PRO A 42 3.71 0.23 18.43
N ALA A 43 4.31 0.86 17.43
CA ALA A 43 5.75 0.76 17.19
C ALA A 43 6.58 1.50 18.26
N LYS A 44 6.04 2.54 18.92
CA LYS A 44 6.70 3.21 20.04
C LYS A 44 6.95 2.25 21.21
N LYS A 45 6.02 1.33 21.45
CA LYS A 45 6.12 0.35 22.56
C LYS A 45 7.26 -0.68 22.35
N LEU A 46 7.70 -0.83 21.11
CA LEU A 46 8.77 -1.75 20.72
C LEU A 46 10.13 -1.06 20.54
N ALA A 47 10.14 0.24 20.29
CA ALA A 47 11.35 1.02 20.06
C ALA A 47 12.18 1.17 21.36
N ASP A 48 13.46 1.47 21.20
CA ASP A 48 14.34 1.82 22.32
C ASP A 48 14.02 3.20 22.87
N GLU A 49 13.56 4.11 21.98
CA GLU A 49 13.14 5.46 22.34
C GLU A 49 11.89 5.87 21.54
N ALA A 50 11.03 6.67 22.16
CA ALA A 50 9.80 7.20 21.55
C ALA A 50 9.73 8.72 21.67
N TRP A 51 9.51 9.40 20.53
CA TRP A 51 9.31 10.84 20.51
C TRP A 51 7.84 11.19 20.29
N MET A 52 7.38 12.24 20.97
CA MET A 52 6.02 12.79 20.86
C MET A 52 6.01 13.98 19.89
N LEU A 53 6.53 13.75 18.66
CA LEU A 53 6.57 14.78 17.61
C LEU A 53 5.70 14.34 16.44
N ASN A 54 4.98 15.29 15.85
CA ASN A 54 4.26 15.06 14.61
C ASN A 54 5.27 14.91 13.47
N ILE A 55 5.07 13.90 12.62
CA ILE A 55 5.92 13.64 11.44
C ILE A 55 6.02 14.82 10.47
N THR A 56 5.08 15.77 10.53
CA THR A 56 5.08 16.99 9.71
C THR A 56 5.84 18.15 10.37
N ASP A 57 6.23 18.02 11.63
CA ASP A 57 7.03 19.03 12.34
C ASP A 57 8.52 18.80 12.07
N VAL A 58 8.93 19.16 10.86
CA VAL A 58 10.29 18.95 10.35
C VAL A 58 11.33 19.67 11.21
N ASP A 59 11.02 20.88 11.70
CA ASP A 59 11.95 21.69 12.48
C ASP A 59 12.30 21.01 13.81
N ALA A 60 11.29 20.63 14.59
CA ALA A 60 11.49 19.95 15.87
C ALA A 60 12.19 18.58 15.70
N ILE A 61 11.85 17.83 14.63
CA ILE A 61 12.49 16.53 14.36
C ILE A 61 13.98 16.74 14.01
N VAL A 62 14.31 17.71 13.17
CA VAL A 62 15.71 17.98 12.78
C VAL A 62 16.56 18.42 13.97
N GLU A 63 16.04 19.29 14.84
CA GLU A 63 16.74 19.70 16.06
C GLU A 63 17.02 18.49 16.95
N LYS A 64 15.98 17.71 17.24
CA LYS A 64 16.13 16.52 18.09
C LYS A 64 17.05 15.45 17.49
N CYS A 65 17.02 15.25 16.16
CA CYS A 65 17.96 14.37 15.48
C CYS A 65 19.43 14.80 15.66
N LYS A 66 19.71 16.10 15.65
CA LYS A 66 21.07 16.63 15.89
C LYS A 66 21.51 16.41 17.33
N GLU A 67 20.63 16.69 18.31
CA GLU A 67 20.89 16.46 19.72
C GLU A 67 21.19 14.99 20.01
N GLU A 68 20.41 14.09 19.45
CA GLU A 68 20.50 12.65 19.66
C GLU A 68 21.50 11.96 18.73
N HIS A 69 22.14 12.68 17.81
CA HIS A 69 23.09 12.12 16.83
C HIS A 69 22.48 10.95 16.05
N VAL A 70 21.32 11.16 15.41
CA VAL A 70 20.64 10.15 14.56
C VAL A 70 21.48 9.88 13.31
N ASP A 71 21.74 8.60 13.00
CA ASP A 71 22.54 8.17 11.86
C ASP A 71 21.74 7.97 10.57
N GLY A 72 20.42 7.76 10.67
CA GLY A 72 19.55 7.56 9.51
C GLY A 72 18.08 7.76 9.83
N VAL A 73 17.30 8.03 8.79
CA VAL A 73 15.85 8.24 8.89
C VAL A 73 15.14 7.34 7.89
N MET A 74 13.95 6.86 8.25
CA MET A 74 13.14 6.00 7.40
C MET A 74 11.65 6.37 7.46
N ASN A 75 11.02 6.50 6.28
CA ASN A 75 9.56 6.55 6.12
C ASN A 75 9.10 5.27 5.41
N PHE A 76 8.59 4.29 6.16
CA PHE A 76 8.30 2.99 5.57
C PHE A 76 7.10 3.01 4.62
N CYS A 77 5.90 3.47 5.06
CA CYS A 77 4.69 3.32 4.26
C CYS A 77 3.64 4.44 4.48
N ILE A 78 4.04 5.60 5.00
CA ILE A 78 3.11 6.69 5.34
C ILE A 78 3.17 7.80 4.29
N ASP A 79 2.05 8.05 3.59
CA ASP A 79 1.99 9.06 2.53
C ASP A 79 2.29 10.48 3.02
N PRO A 80 1.68 10.99 4.12
CA PRO A 80 1.98 12.31 4.64
C PRO A 80 3.44 12.52 5.05
N ALA A 81 4.19 11.44 5.31
CA ALA A 81 5.59 11.53 5.73
C ALA A 81 6.58 11.60 4.57
N GLN A 82 6.18 11.42 3.30
CA GLN A 82 7.12 11.34 2.17
C GLN A 82 7.91 12.66 1.98
N LYS A 83 7.23 13.79 1.90
CA LYS A 83 7.87 15.11 1.78
C LYS A 83 8.63 15.52 3.06
N PRO A 84 8.06 15.41 4.27
CA PRO A 84 8.82 15.59 5.51
C PRO A 84 10.09 14.73 5.60
N TYR A 85 10.03 13.47 5.23
CA TYR A 85 11.19 12.57 5.20
C TYR A 85 12.33 13.13 4.32
N TYR A 86 11.98 13.57 3.10
CA TYR A 86 12.97 14.21 2.22
C TYR A 86 13.61 15.45 2.87
N GLU A 87 12.81 16.36 3.42
CA GLU A 87 13.32 17.60 4.04
C GLU A 87 14.19 17.31 5.27
N ILE A 88 13.80 16.34 6.10
CA ILE A 88 14.60 15.90 7.26
C ILE A 88 15.96 15.35 6.79
N CYS A 89 15.96 14.41 5.86
CA CYS A 89 17.20 13.82 5.34
C CYS A 89 18.11 14.87 4.71
N LYS A 90 17.55 15.80 3.91
CA LYS A 90 18.30 16.89 3.27
C LYS A 90 18.96 17.82 4.29
N ARG A 91 18.22 18.24 5.32
CA ARG A 91 18.72 19.17 6.34
C ARG A 91 19.75 18.54 7.28
N LEU A 92 19.71 17.23 7.44
CA LEU A 92 20.66 16.46 8.24
C LEU A 92 21.82 15.91 7.40
N ASN A 93 21.80 16.08 6.07
CA ASN A 93 22.74 15.45 5.14
C ASN A 93 22.82 13.93 5.30
N LEU A 94 21.65 13.28 5.49
CA LEU A 94 21.50 11.83 5.63
C LEU A 94 21.04 11.20 4.30
N PRO A 95 21.30 9.89 4.10
CA PRO A 95 20.83 9.17 2.91
C PRO A 95 19.30 9.28 2.74
N CYS A 96 18.87 9.59 1.53
CA CYS A 96 17.46 9.70 1.15
C CYS A 96 17.19 8.88 -0.12
N ILE A 97 16.06 8.16 -0.16
CA ILE A 97 15.70 7.32 -1.31
C ILE A 97 15.28 8.10 -2.55
N GLY A 98 15.09 9.41 -2.45
CA GLY A 98 14.66 10.25 -3.56
C GLY A 98 15.10 11.69 -3.43
N THR A 99 14.76 12.47 -4.45
CA THR A 99 14.92 13.92 -4.52
C THR A 99 13.58 14.62 -4.38
N LYS A 100 13.59 15.95 -4.28
CA LYS A 100 12.33 16.72 -4.29
C LYS A 100 11.48 16.40 -5.53
N GLU A 101 12.13 16.33 -6.67
CA GLU A 101 11.48 16.07 -7.96
C GLU A 101 10.84 14.68 -8.00
N THR A 102 11.52 13.64 -7.51
CA THR A 102 10.96 12.28 -7.47
C THR A 102 9.76 12.19 -6.54
N PHE A 103 9.82 12.84 -5.37
CA PHE A 103 8.68 12.90 -4.46
C PHE A 103 7.53 13.73 -5.02
N ASP A 104 7.79 14.83 -5.73
CA ASP A 104 6.74 15.63 -6.37
C ASP A 104 6.01 14.81 -7.44
N VAL A 105 6.72 14.06 -8.29
CA VAL A 105 6.10 13.16 -9.28
C VAL A 105 5.33 12.02 -8.62
N LEU A 106 5.90 11.38 -7.61
CA LEU A 106 5.33 10.16 -7.00
C LEU A 106 4.38 10.44 -5.82
N THR A 107 4.00 11.69 -5.56
CA THR A 107 2.99 12.06 -4.56
C THR A 107 1.85 12.92 -5.12
N ASP A 108 2.03 13.53 -6.28
CA ASP A 108 1.01 14.30 -6.96
C ASP A 108 0.44 13.53 -8.16
N LYS A 109 -0.86 13.23 -8.12
CA LYS A 109 -1.51 12.37 -9.12
C LYS A 109 -1.51 12.96 -10.53
N ARG A 110 -1.61 14.28 -10.65
CA ARG A 110 -1.60 14.96 -11.96
C ARG A 110 -0.21 14.88 -12.56
N THR A 111 0.80 15.30 -11.81
CA THR A 111 2.19 15.24 -12.23
C THR A 111 2.62 13.82 -12.60
N PHE A 112 2.18 12.83 -11.83
CA PHE A 112 2.43 11.42 -12.12
C PHE A 112 1.79 10.96 -13.44
N LYS A 113 0.51 11.30 -13.69
CA LYS A 113 -0.16 10.94 -14.93
C LYS A 113 0.51 11.56 -16.15
N ASP A 114 0.86 12.85 -16.07
CA ASP A 114 1.58 13.53 -17.14
C ASP A 114 2.94 12.88 -17.41
N TYR A 115 3.65 12.48 -16.33
CA TYR A 115 4.91 11.76 -16.43
C TYR A 115 4.76 10.37 -17.05
N CYS A 116 3.73 9.61 -16.70
CA CYS A 116 3.40 8.34 -17.33
C CYS A 116 3.19 8.48 -18.83
N VAL A 117 2.35 9.44 -19.25
CA VAL A 117 2.05 9.69 -20.67
C VAL A 117 3.32 10.03 -21.45
N GLN A 118 4.20 10.88 -20.92
CA GLN A 118 5.49 11.24 -21.55
C GLN A 118 6.40 10.03 -21.78
N HIS A 119 6.25 8.98 -20.95
CA HIS A 119 7.05 7.74 -21.03
C HIS A 119 6.30 6.55 -21.66
N GLY A 120 5.14 6.80 -22.28
CA GLY A 120 4.34 5.76 -22.92
C GLY A 120 3.74 4.73 -21.95
N VAL A 121 3.60 5.10 -20.67
CA VAL A 121 2.90 4.30 -19.66
C VAL A 121 1.45 4.74 -19.59
N ASP A 122 0.54 3.77 -19.72
CA ASP A 122 -0.88 4.06 -19.79
C ASP A 122 -1.45 4.50 -18.43
N VAL A 123 -2.38 5.45 -18.47
CA VAL A 123 -3.11 5.96 -17.30
C VAL A 123 -4.62 5.85 -17.54
N ILE A 124 -5.43 6.00 -16.50
CA ILE A 124 -6.88 6.07 -16.68
C ILE A 124 -7.19 7.26 -17.61
N PRO A 125 -7.93 7.04 -18.71
CA PRO A 125 -8.33 8.10 -19.62
C PRO A 125 -9.10 9.22 -18.90
N GLU A 126 -8.67 10.45 -19.09
CA GLU A 126 -9.36 11.64 -18.60
C GLU A 126 -10.01 12.36 -19.77
N TYR A 127 -11.15 12.99 -19.49
CA TYR A 127 -11.96 13.69 -20.47
C TYR A 127 -12.23 15.12 -20.00
N THR A 128 -12.24 16.05 -20.94
CA THR A 128 -12.65 17.43 -20.70
C THR A 128 -14.19 17.56 -20.75
N GLU A 129 -14.71 18.67 -20.24
CA GLU A 129 -16.14 18.98 -20.40
C GLU A 129 -16.54 19.06 -21.89
N GLU A 130 -15.64 19.55 -22.75
CA GLU A 130 -15.82 19.61 -24.19
C GLU A 130 -15.95 18.23 -24.83
N ASP A 131 -15.12 17.25 -24.36
CA ASP A 131 -15.21 15.86 -24.83
C ASP A 131 -16.56 15.23 -24.47
N VAL A 132 -17.04 15.49 -23.24
CA VAL A 132 -18.38 15.06 -22.81
C VAL A 132 -19.46 15.69 -23.68
N MET A 133 -19.38 17.00 -23.96
CA MET A 133 -20.35 17.72 -24.79
C MET A 133 -20.34 17.21 -26.21
N LYS A 134 -19.18 16.86 -26.78
CA LYS A 134 -19.04 16.31 -28.13
C LYS A 134 -19.36 14.83 -28.25
N GLY A 135 -19.45 14.10 -27.10
CA GLY A 135 -19.64 12.65 -27.07
C GLY A 135 -18.37 11.85 -27.37
N ASN A 136 -17.20 12.45 -27.22
CA ASN A 136 -15.88 11.82 -27.40
C ASN A 136 -15.40 11.14 -26.10
N VAL A 137 -16.28 10.37 -25.46
CA VAL A 137 -16.00 9.73 -24.18
C VAL A 137 -16.47 8.28 -24.15
N GLU A 138 -15.85 7.45 -23.33
CA GLU A 138 -16.25 6.07 -23.08
C GLU A 138 -17.00 5.96 -21.75
N TYR A 139 -18.29 5.65 -21.79
CA TYR A 139 -19.08 5.42 -20.57
C TYR A 139 -18.87 4.03 -20.00
N PRO A 140 -19.03 3.85 -18.65
CA PRO A 140 -19.37 4.88 -17.66
C PRO A 140 -18.21 5.79 -17.32
N LEU A 141 -18.51 7.02 -16.88
CA LEU A 141 -17.57 8.02 -16.41
C LEU A 141 -17.60 8.12 -14.89
N PHE A 142 -16.44 8.40 -14.28
CA PHE A 142 -16.31 8.77 -12.89
C PHE A 142 -15.92 10.24 -12.79
N ILE A 143 -16.80 11.04 -12.21
CA ILE A 143 -16.63 12.49 -12.09
C ILE A 143 -16.48 12.83 -10.61
N LYS A 144 -15.46 13.63 -10.29
CA LYS A 144 -15.13 14.01 -8.91
C LYS A 144 -14.57 15.43 -8.87
N PRO A 145 -14.74 16.16 -7.74
CA PRO A 145 -14.05 17.44 -7.53
C PRO A 145 -12.52 17.25 -7.49
N THR A 146 -11.76 18.27 -7.89
CA THR A 146 -10.30 18.27 -7.78
C THR A 146 -9.82 18.20 -6.33
N ASN A 147 -10.57 18.80 -5.38
CA ASN A 147 -10.17 19.00 -3.99
C ASN A 147 -11.35 18.93 -3.01
N SER A 148 -12.00 17.77 -2.89
CA SER A 148 -13.03 17.55 -1.86
C SER A 148 -12.60 16.51 -0.82
N ARG A 149 -13.29 16.52 0.34
CA ARG A 149 -13.06 15.56 1.42
C ARG A 149 -14.24 14.59 1.54
N GLY A 150 -13.95 13.33 1.91
CA GLY A 150 -15.00 12.37 2.24
C GLY A 150 -15.87 11.93 1.06
N SER A 151 -15.31 11.83 -0.14
CA SER A 151 -16.01 11.38 -1.36
C SER A 151 -17.21 12.23 -1.78
N ARG A 152 -17.32 13.48 -1.30
CA ARG A 152 -18.38 14.41 -1.69
C ARG A 152 -18.19 14.88 -3.12
N GLY A 153 -19.30 15.08 -3.84
CA GLY A 153 -19.26 15.56 -5.23
C GLY A 153 -18.86 14.51 -6.25
N GLN A 154 -18.73 13.23 -5.85
CA GLN A 154 -18.42 12.13 -6.78
C GLN A 154 -19.69 11.59 -7.42
N SER A 155 -19.61 11.25 -8.72
CA SER A 155 -20.71 10.68 -9.49
C SER A 155 -20.19 9.63 -10.47
N VAL A 156 -20.89 8.50 -10.59
CA VAL A 156 -20.72 7.56 -11.70
C VAL A 156 -21.82 7.87 -12.70
N CYS A 157 -21.46 8.13 -13.96
CA CYS A 157 -22.36 8.60 -15.00
C CYS A 157 -22.36 7.63 -16.17
N TYR A 158 -23.52 7.15 -16.55
CA TYR A 158 -23.72 6.17 -17.64
C TYR A 158 -24.23 6.83 -18.93
N SER A 159 -24.53 8.12 -18.90
CA SER A 159 -24.99 8.89 -20.04
C SER A 159 -24.43 10.31 -20.06
N LYS A 160 -24.58 10.99 -21.21
CA LYS A 160 -24.17 12.39 -21.36
C LYS A 160 -24.93 13.31 -20.39
N GLU A 161 -26.22 13.07 -20.22
CA GLU A 161 -27.11 13.87 -19.37
C GLU A 161 -26.69 13.73 -17.88
N GLU A 162 -26.34 12.52 -17.45
CA GLU A 162 -25.79 12.27 -16.12
C GLU A 162 -24.41 12.92 -15.93
N ALA A 163 -23.54 12.84 -16.94
CA ALA A 163 -22.21 13.44 -16.89
C ALA A 163 -22.26 14.97 -16.76
N ILE A 164 -23.15 15.65 -17.49
CA ILE A 164 -23.35 17.09 -17.36
C ILE A 164 -23.77 17.47 -15.93
N LYS A 165 -24.71 16.72 -15.35
CA LYS A 165 -25.15 16.93 -13.95
C LYS A 165 -24.01 16.63 -12.97
N GLY A 166 -23.26 15.56 -13.19
CA GLY A 166 -22.10 15.16 -12.38
C GLY A 166 -20.99 16.22 -12.39
N ILE A 167 -20.68 16.79 -13.55
CA ILE A 167 -19.70 17.90 -13.69
C ILE A 167 -20.19 19.13 -12.90
N ALA A 168 -21.44 19.54 -13.08
CA ALA A 168 -22.00 20.67 -12.35
C ALA A 168 -21.93 20.44 -10.83
N PHE A 169 -22.30 19.25 -10.36
CA PHE A 169 -22.23 18.89 -8.95
C PHE A 169 -20.79 18.87 -8.42
N ALA A 170 -19.85 18.26 -9.15
CA ALA A 170 -18.44 18.26 -8.78
C ALA A 170 -17.85 19.67 -8.64
N LYS A 171 -18.20 20.58 -9.57
CA LYS A 171 -17.78 21.99 -9.53
C LYS A 171 -18.31 22.72 -8.29
N THR A 172 -19.52 22.42 -7.82
CA THR A 172 -20.08 23.06 -6.62
C THR A 172 -19.43 22.56 -5.33
N GLU A 173 -18.95 21.31 -5.28
CA GLU A 173 -18.28 20.71 -4.13
C GLU A 173 -16.78 20.94 -4.11
N SER A 174 -16.22 21.53 -5.16
CA SER A 174 -14.79 21.88 -5.25
C SER A 174 -14.55 23.30 -4.79
N SER A 175 -13.53 23.52 -3.96
CA SER A 175 -13.17 24.85 -3.47
C SER A 175 -12.58 25.76 -4.55
N ASP A 176 -12.05 25.19 -5.65
CA ASP A 176 -11.51 25.90 -6.81
C ASP A 176 -12.43 25.81 -8.05
N GLY A 177 -13.61 25.19 -7.91
CA GLY A 177 -14.52 24.94 -9.03
C GLY A 177 -14.02 23.93 -10.05
N GLY A 178 -12.92 23.23 -9.75
CA GLY A 178 -12.33 22.23 -10.62
C GLY A 178 -12.98 20.86 -10.47
N PHE A 179 -12.87 20.05 -11.52
CA PHE A 179 -13.32 18.65 -11.52
C PHE A 179 -12.35 17.78 -12.30
N VAL A 180 -12.43 16.46 -12.06
CA VAL A 180 -11.77 15.41 -12.82
C VAL A 180 -12.86 14.51 -13.37
N CYS A 181 -12.81 14.22 -14.67
CA CYS A 181 -13.70 13.30 -15.36
C CYS A 181 -12.87 12.18 -15.96
N GLU A 182 -13.04 10.96 -15.46
CA GLU A 182 -12.24 9.78 -15.83
C GLU A 182 -13.16 8.65 -16.32
N LYS A 183 -12.61 7.74 -17.16
CA LYS A 183 -13.25 6.45 -17.42
C LYS A 183 -13.47 5.71 -16.10
N TYR A 184 -14.67 5.15 -15.88
CA TYR A 184 -14.97 4.41 -14.66
C TYR A 184 -14.47 2.97 -14.77
N MET A 185 -13.58 2.58 -13.85
CA MET A 185 -12.82 1.33 -13.92
C MET A 185 -13.34 0.22 -12.99
N GLU A 186 -14.61 0.26 -12.56
CA GLU A 186 -15.14 -0.70 -11.56
C GLU A 186 -15.08 -2.17 -12.00
N LYS A 187 -15.27 -2.43 -13.30
CA LYS A 187 -15.26 -3.80 -13.84
C LYS A 187 -13.86 -4.35 -14.12
N TYR A 188 -12.83 -3.53 -13.96
CA TYR A 188 -11.46 -3.89 -14.23
C TYR A 188 -10.77 -4.39 -12.97
N GLN A 189 -9.87 -5.38 -13.10
CA GLN A 189 -9.11 -5.88 -11.97
C GLN A 189 -8.19 -4.78 -11.41
N ASP A 190 -8.41 -4.38 -10.17
CA ASP A 190 -7.52 -3.46 -9.45
C ASP A 190 -6.24 -4.21 -9.06
N ILE A 191 -5.09 -3.60 -9.34
CA ILE A 191 -3.77 -4.16 -9.04
C ILE A 191 -2.90 -3.21 -8.24
N GLY A 192 -1.96 -3.80 -7.50
CA GLY A 192 -0.85 -3.07 -6.90
C GLY A 192 0.48 -3.66 -7.35
N SER A 193 1.34 -2.82 -7.93
CA SER A 193 2.71 -3.17 -8.29
C SER A 193 3.68 -2.42 -7.40
N ALA A 194 4.75 -3.08 -6.93
CA ALA A 194 5.85 -2.41 -6.25
C ALA A 194 7.17 -2.83 -6.90
N PHE A 195 7.98 -1.83 -7.14
CA PHE A 195 9.37 -2.00 -7.54
C PHE A 195 10.29 -1.64 -6.38
N PHE A 196 11.41 -2.32 -6.30
CA PHE A 196 12.50 -1.93 -5.41
C PHE A 196 13.73 -1.65 -6.25
N VAL A 197 14.18 -0.41 -6.24
CA VAL A 197 15.33 0.04 -7.02
C VAL A 197 16.61 -0.26 -6.25
N VAL A 198 17.57 -0.89 -6.91
CA VAL A 198 18.91 -1.17 -6.37
C VAL A 198 19.95 -0.72 -7.41
N ASP A 199 20.85 0.17 -7.05
CA ASP A 199 21.86 0.76 -7.94
C ASP A 199 21.26 1.34 -9.24
N GLY A 200 20.05 1.93 -9.14
CA GLY A 200 19.33 2.52 -10.27
C GLY A 200 18.54 1.52 -11.12
N GLU A 201 18.62 0.22 -10.84
CA GLU A 201 17.85 -0.80 -11.55
C GLU A 201 16.57 -1.14 -10.79
N PRO A 202 15.36 -0.97 -11.37
CA PRO A 202 14.08 -1.33 -10.73
C PRO A 202 13.79 -2.82 -10.88
N TYR A 203 13.60 -3.50 -9.76
CA TYR A 203 13.18 -4.89 -9.68
C TYR A 203 11.72 -4.95 -9.23
N LEU A 204 10.88 -5.66 -9.99
CA LEU A 204 9.50 -5.92 -9.56
C LEU A 204 9.52 -6.85 -8.35
N VAL A 205 9.02 -6.37 -7.21
CA VAL A 205 8.98 -7.12 -5.95
C VAL A 205 7.57 -7.50 -5.53
N LYS A 206 6.56 -6.86 -6.12
CA LYS A 206 5.14 -7.12 -5.89
C LYS A 206 4.35 -6.86 -7.16
N PHE A 207 3.48 -7.78 -7.55
CA PHE A 207 2.42 -7.57 -8.52
C PHE A 207 1.23 -8.43 -8.12
N GLY A 208 0.13 -7.81 -7.71
CA GLY A 208 -0.97 -8.55 -7.10
C GLY A 208 -2.33 -7.94 -7.35
N ASP A 209 -3.33 -8.82 -7.42
CA ASP A 209 -4.74 -8.51 -7.60
C ASP A 209 -5.34 -8.07 -6.27
N ARG A 210 -6.02 -6.94 -6.27
CA ARG A 210 -6.69 -6.37 -5.11
C ARG A 210 -8.18 -6.66 -5.20
N HIS A 211 -8.68 -7.45 -4.26
CA HIS A 211 -10.09 -7.83 -4.20
C HIS A 211 -10.81 -6.99 -3.16
N LEU A 212 -11.85 -6.31 -3.61
CA LEU A 212 -12.64 -5.40 -2.77
C LEU A 212 -13.72 -6.15 -2.00
N GLY A 213 -14.15 -5.58 -0.90
CA GLY A 213 -15.33 -6.03 -0.17
C GLY A 213 -16.58 -5.91 -1.04
N LYS A 214 -17.60 -6.68 -0.68
CA LYS A 214 -18.84 -6.76 -1.44
C LYS A 214 -19.64 -5.45 -1.31
N PRO A 215 -20.28 -4.98 -2.39
CA PRO A 215 -21.10 -3.76 -2.35
C PRO A 215 -22.22 -3.80 -1.31
N GLU A 216 -22.84 -4.96 -1.10
CA GLU A 216 -23.92 -5.15 -0.12
C GLU A 216 -23.46 -4.97 1.33
N ASP A 217 -22.18 -5.10 1.61
CA ASP A 217 -21.59 -4.91 2.94
C ASP A 217 -21.26 -3.45 3.26
N ASN A 218 -21.52 -2.52 2.31
CA ASN A 218 -21.26 -1.08 2.43
C ASN A 218 -19.83 -0.73 2.81
N LEU A 219 -18.87 -1.54 2.40
CA LEU A 219 -17.43 -1.25 2.56
C LEU A 219 -16.96 -0.36 1.41
N ASN A 220 -16.68 0.89 1.68
CA ASN A 220 -16.24 1.91 0.71
C ASN A 220 -14.95 1.51 -0.04
N LYS A 221 -15.06 0.55 -0.98
CA LYS A 221 -13.95 0.00 -1.79
C LYS A 221 -12.77 -0.50 -0.94
N GLN A 222 -13.04 -1.08 0.24
CA GLN A 222 -12.00 -1.65 1.09
C GLN A 222 -11.46 -2.95 0.49
N VAL A 223 -10.14 -3.07 0.41
CA VAL A 223 -9.48 -4.31 0.00
C VAL A 223 -9.59 -5.34 1.12
N VAL A 224 -10.20 -6.48 0.83
CA VAL A 224 -10.36 -7.61 1.76
C VAL A 224 -9.34 -8.71 1.51
N CYS A 225 -8.80 -8.78 0.28
CA CYS A 225 -7.69 -9.67 -0.05
C CYS A 225 -6.80 -9.03 -1.13
N THR A 226 -5.49 -9.24 -1.02
CA THR A 226 -4.59 -9.08 -2.17
C THR A 226 -3.96 -10.43 -2.47
N LYS A 227 -4.18 -10.95 -3.67
CA LYS A 227 -3.59 -12.20 -4.17
C LYS A 227 -2.31 -11.89 -4.95
N LEU A 228 -1.27 -12.66 -4.72
CA LEU A 228 0.05 -12.52 -5.36
C LEU A 228 0.63 -13.91 -5.72
N PRO A 229 1.29 -14.01 -6.88
CA PRO A 229 1.29 -13.02 -7.96
C PRO A 229 -0.10 -12.79 -8.55
N SER A 230 -0.26 -11.71 -9.30
CA SER A 230 -1.48 -11.42 -10.08
C SER A 230 -1.70 -12.45 -11.18
N ASP A 231 -2.96 -12.73 -11.52
CA ASP A 231 -3.32 -13.56 -12.68
C ASP A 231 -2.85 -12.92 -14.00
N SER A 232 -2.68 -11.60 -14.02
CA SER A 232 -2.17 -10.86 -15.18
C SER A 232 -0.64 -10.75 -15.25
N SER A 233 0.11 -11.55 -14.47
CA SER A 233 1.58 -11.43 -14.39
C SER A 233 2.28 -11.68 -15.72
N ASP A 234 1.85 -12.66 -16.49
CA ASP A 234 2.48 -12.97 -17.78
C ASP A 234 2.21 -11.88 -18.82
N MET A 235 0.98 -11.36 -18.88
CA MET A 235 0.65 -10.19 -19.69
C MET A 235 1.48 -8.98 -19.29
N PHE A 236 1.62 -8.72 -17.98
CA PHE A 236 2.38 -7.60 -17.46
C PHE A 236 3.86 -7.68 -17.87
N GLU A 237 4.48 -8.86 -17.75
CA GLU A 237 5.87 -9.09 -18.20
C GLU A 237 6.04 -8.92 -19.70
N ALA A 238 5.08 -9.41 -20.48
CA ALA A 238 5.17 -9.37 -21.94
C ALA A 238 4.91 -7.99 -22.53
N CYS A 239 4.02 -7.19 -21.93
CA CYS A 239 3.47 -6.00 -22.58
C CYS A 239 3.75 -4.66 -21.85
N VAL A 240 4.03 -4.69 -20.55
CA VAL A 240 3.98 -3.45 -19.73
C VAL A 240 5.27 -3.16 -18.98
N ILE A 241 5.90 -4.18 -18.39
CA ILE A 241 6.96 -4.03 -17.38
C ILE A 241 8.15 -3.18 -17.87
N ASP A 242 8.56 -3.34 -19.11
CA ASP A 242 9.76 -2.65 -19.63
C ASP A 242 9.54 -1.14 -19.71
N ARG A 243 8.36 -0.70 -20.17
CA ARG A 243 8.01 0.74 -20.19
C ARG A 243 7.95 1.33 -18.79
N VAL A 244 7.40 0.61 -17.83
CA VAL A 244 7.34 1.05 -16.43
C VAL A 244 8.74 1.12 -15.81
N LYS A 245 9.61 0.14 -16.08
CA LYS A 245 11.00 0.17 -15.62
C LYS A 245 11.78 1.35 -16.20
N GLU A 246 11.65 1.61 -17.49
CA GLU A 246 12.31 2.76 -18.12
C GLU A 246 11.78 4.10 -17.56
N MET A 247 10.48 4.20 -17.31
CA MET A 247 9.91 5.35 -16.62
C MET A 247 10.49 5.53 -15.21
N ILE A 248 10.61 4.46 -14.42
CA ILE A 248 11.22 4.53 -13.08
C ILE A 248 12.71 4.91 -13.16
N LYS A 249 13.45 4.36 -14.12
CA LYS A 249 14.88 4.73 -14.34
C LYS A 249 15.04 6.20 -14.67
N SER A 250 14.14 6.77 -15.50
CA SER A 250 14.21 8.18 -15.89
C SER A 250 13.98 9.14 -14.72
N LEU A 251 13.34 8.70 -13.62
CA LEU A 251 13.27 9.46 -12.38
C LEU A 251 14.64 9.62 -11.68
N GLY A 252 15.63 8.84 -12.05
CA GLY A 252 16.97 8.90 -11.45
C GLY A 252 17.07 8.32 -10.04
N ILE A 253 16.04 7.61 -9.56
CA ILE A 253 16.04 6.92 -8.26
C ILE A 253 17.18 5.90 -8.24
N LYS A 254 18.04 5.97 -7.23
CA LYS A 254 19.17 5.04 -7.09
C LYS A 254 18.88 3.86 -6.18
N PHE A 255 18.01 4.07 -5.19
CA PHE A 255 17.66 3.04 -4.23
C PHE A 255 16.27 3.30 -3.62
N GLY A 256 15.56 2.21 -3.28
CA GLY A 256 14.33 2.25 -2.52
C GLY A 256 13.06 1.88 -3.30
N PRO A 257 11.91 1.88 -2.65
CA PRO A 257 10.66 1.43 -3.22
C PRO A 257 9.98 2.49 -4.10
N VAL A 258 9.30 1.99 -5.14
CA VAL A 258 8.28 2.72 -5.93
C VAL A 258 7.03 1.86 -5.97
N PHE A 259 5.90 2.39 -5.52
CA PHE A 259 4.62 1.70 -5.50
C PHE A 259 3.64 2.38 -6.45
N LEU A 260 2.97 1.58 -7.28
CA LEU A 260 2.01 2.04 -8.28
C LEU A 260 0.73 1.22 -8.19
N GLN A 261 -0.43 1.89 -8.26
CA GLN A 261 -1.74 1.26 -8.37
C GLN A 261 -2.35 1.52 -9.73
N GLY A 262 -3.03 0.52 -10.26
CA GLY A 262 -3.64 0.60 -11.58
C GLY A 262 -4.73 -0.44 -11.77
N PHE A 263 -5.34 -0.42 -12.95
CA PHE A 263 -6.32 -1.40 -13.38
C PHE A 263 -5.83 -2.14 -14.62
N VAL A 264 -6.07 -3.45 -14.66
CA VAL A 264 -5.81 -4.25 -15.87
C VAL A 264 -6.85 -3.89 -16.92
N ASP A 265 -6.40 -3.48 -18.11
CA ASP A 265 -7.28 -3.15 -19.26
C ASP A 265 -6.73 -3.82 -20.52
N GLY A 266 -7.19 -5.03 -20.82
CA GLY A 266 -6.63 -5.86 -21.90
C GLY A 266 -5.14 -6.13 -21.70
N ASN A 267 -4.31 -5.69 -22.62
CA ASN A 267 -2.86 -5.93 -22.58
C ASN A 267 -2.08 -4.76 -21.95
N THR A 268 -2.71 -3.96 -21.14
CA THR A 268 -2.06 -2.82 -20.45
C THR A 268 -2.55 -2.65 -19.01
N ILE A 269 -1.85 -1.80 -18.27
CA ILE A 269 -2.24 -1.34 -16.94
C ILE A 269 -2.52 0.16 -17.00
N ARG A 270 -3.71 0.57 -16.57
CA ARG A 270 -4.12 1.97 -16.40
C ARG A 270 -3.74 2.46 -15.02
N TYR A 271 -2.59 3.10 -14.88
CA TYR A 271 -2.12 3.60 -13.59
C TYR A 271 -2.88 4.84 -13.11
N TYR A 272 -3.03 4.99 -11.76
CA TYR A 272 -3.78 6.11 -11.18
C TYR A 272 -3.21 6.66 -9.87
N ASP A 273 -2.38 5.90 -9.14
CA ASP A 273 -1.90 6.30 -7.81
C ASP A 273 -0.46 5.83 -7.60
N PRO A 274 0.50 6.76 -7.46
CA PRO A 274 1.89 6.45 -7.19
C PRO A 274 2.23 6.66 -5.72
N ALA A 275 3.37 6.10 -5.28
CA ALA A 275 4.03 6.49 -4.04
C ALA A 275 5.51 6.08 -4.05
N GLN A 276 6.40 6.92 -3.50
CA GLN A 276 7.81 6.55 -3.25
C GLN A 276 7.96 5.99 -1.84
N ARG A 277 7.32 4.87 -1.59
CA ARG A 277 7.29 4.14 -0.33
C ARG A 277 6.87 2.69 -0.52
N MET A 278 7.04 1.87 0.52
CA MET A 278 6.45 0.52 0.50
C MET A 278 4.92 0.59 0.53
N PRO A 279 4.23 -0.37 -0.12
CA PRO A 279 2.79 -0.51 0.04
C PRO A 279 2.43 -0.82 1.50
N GLY A 280 1.24 -0.40 1.93
CA GLY A 280 0.69 -0.80 3.21
C GLY A 280 0.48 -2.32 3.30
N GLY A 281 0.43 -2.83 4.51
CA GLY A 281 0.34 -4.27 4.78
C GLY A 281 1.69 -4.89 5.07
N ASP A 282 1.73 -6.22 5.09
CA ASP A 282 2.89 -6.99 5.57
C ASP A 282 3.43 -7.97 4.50
N TYR A 283 3.25 -7.62 3.21
CA TYR A 283 3.73 -8.43 2.08
C TYR A 283 5.25 -8.65 2.11
N ASP A 284 6.01 -7.66 2.53
CA ASP A 284 7.46 -7.73 2.70
C ASP A 284 7.91 -8.89 3.61
N VAL A 285 7.11 -9.23 4.62
CA VAL A 285 7.37 -10.39 5.50
C VAL A 285 7.23 -11.70 4.71
N ILE A 286 6.20 -11.81 3.88
CA ILE A 286 5.99 -12.98 3.02
C ILE A 286 7.09 -13.07 1.95
N LEU A 287 7.43 -11.95 1.32
CA LEU A 287 8.48 -11.85 0.32
C LEU A 287 9.82 -12.34 0.88
N GLU A 288 10.22 -11.84 2.05
CA GLU A 288 11.46 -12.24 2.70
C GLU A 288 11.44 -13.75 3.06
N LYS A 289 10.32 -14.25 3.58
CA LYS A 289 10.15 -15.67 3.90
C LYS A 289 10.24 -16.57 2.67
N ALA A 290 9.60 -16.17 1.58
CA ALA A 290 9.54 -16.97 0.35
C ALA A 290 10.84 -16.93 -0.45
N THR A 291 11.58 -15.82 -0.45
CA THR A 291 12.66 -15.57 -1.42
C THR A 291 14.01 -15.21 -0.80
N GLY A 292 14.02 -14.86 0.48
CA GLY A 292 15.20 -14.33 1.16
C GLY A 292 15.52 -12.86 0.84
N PHE A 293 14.72 -12.19 -0.01
CA PHE A 293 14.90 -10.76 -0.29
C PHE A 293 14.14 -9.92 0.72
N SER A 294 14.87 -9.11 1.51
CA SER A 294 14.29 -8.24 2.52
C SER A 294 14.31 -6.78 2.10
N THR A 295 13.16 -6.24 1.73
CA THR A 295 13.01 -4.80 1.43
C THR A 295 13.24 -3.93 2.67
N VAL A 296 12.80 -4.39 3.84
CA VAL A 296 12.96 -3.69 5.12
C VAL A 296 14.43 -3.58 5.50
N ARG A 297 15.15 -4.71 5.55
CA ARG A 297 16.58 -4.73 5.93
C ARG A 297 17.44 -4.00 4.90
N SER A 298 17.09 -4.11 3.61
CA SER A 298 17.75 -3.36 2.54
C SER A 298 17.61 -1.85 2.74
N TRP A 299 16.40 -1.37 3.05
CA TRP A 299 16.20 0.07 3.27
C TRP A 299 16.84 0.56 4.57
N ILE A 300 16.79 -0.22 5.65
CA ILE A 300 17.52 0.09 6.90
C ILE A 300 19.02 0.23 6.61
N THR A 301 19.60 -0.71 5.87
CA THR A 301 21.02 -0.66 5.49
C THR A 301 21.34 0.61 4.71
N PHE A 302 20.53 0.93 3.69
CA PHE A 302 20.72 2.16 2.91
C PHE A 302 20.59 3.42 3.78
N ALA A 303 19.56 3.50 4.63
CA ALA A 303 19.33 4.67 5.49
C ALA A 303 20.53 4.99 6.41
N LEU A 304 21.29 3.97 6.80
CA LEU A 304 22.43 4.09 7.71
C LEU A 304 23.79 4.16 7.02
N THR A 305 23.87 3.84 5.72
CA THR A 305 25.16 3.76 5.00
C THR A 305 25.21 4.58 3.72
N GLY A 306 24.07 4.87 3.10
CA GLY A 306 23.97 5.47 1.78
C GLY A 306 24.35 4.52 0.63
N ASP A 307 24.62 3.24 0.91
CA ASP A 307 25.04 2.30 -0.13
C ASP A 307 23.87 1.83 -0.98
N VAL A 308 23.82 2.27 -2.22
CA VAL A 308 22.78 1.91 -3.21
C VAL A 308 22.85 0.45 -3.66
N LYS A 309 23.92 -0.28 -3.32
CA LYS A 309 24.12 -1.72 -3.58
C LYS A 309 23.84 -2.59 -2.37
N GLY A 310 23.47 -1.98 -1.25
CA GLY A 310 23.29 -2.63 0.05
C GLY A 310 22.03 -3.48 0.17
N ALA A 311 21.52 -4.06 -0.92
CA ALA A 311 20.36 -4.95 -0.89
C ALA A 311 20.63 -6.23 -0.08
N VAL A 312 19.68 -6.63 0.74
CA VAL A 312 19.71 -7.88 1.53
C VAL A 312 18.90 -8.95 0.80
N GLY A 313 19.57 -9.94 0.25
CA GLY A 313 19.00 -10.95 -0.65
C GLY A 313 19.00 -10.53 -2.12
N ASN A 314 18.41 -11.36 -2.98
CA ASN A 314 18.36 -11.14 -4.43
C ASN A 314 16.96 -10.63 -4.85
N PRO A 315 16.83 -9.41 -5.40
CA PRO A 315 15.53 -8.88 -5.82
C PRO A 315 15.03 -9.44 -7.15
N LYS A 316 15.86 -10.18 -7.90
CA LYS A 316 15.47 -10.70 -9.23
C LYS A 316 14.37 -11.74 -9.13
N GLN A 317 13.28 -11.51 -9.86
CA GLN A 317 12.11 -12.42 -9.96
C GLN A 317 11.46 -12.81 -8.62
N CYS A 318 11.78 -12.10 -7.54
CA CYS A 318 11.27 -12.42 -6.20
C CYS A 318 9.75 -12.31 -6.10
N TYR A 319 9.09 -11.45 -6.91
CA TYR A 319 7.63 -11.29 -6.89
C TYR A 319 6.86 -12.57 -7.28
N ARG A 320 7.49 -13.52 -7.97
CA ARG A 320 6.92 -14.85 -8.32
C ARG A 320 6.91 -15.82 -7.13
N LEU A 321 7.43 -15.42 -5.96
CA LEU A 321 7.39 -16.16 -4.70
C LEU A 321 7.84 -17.63 -4.82
N ASN A 322 8.83 -17.90 -5.70
CA ASN A 322 9.30 -19.25 -6.00
C ASN A 322 8.19 -20.22 -6.44
N GLY A 323 7.12 -19.70 -7.03
CA GLY A 323 5.97 -20.46 -7.51
C GLY A 323 4.84 -20.64 -6.48
N GLY A 324 4.98 -20.10 -5.27
CA GLY A 324 3.91 -20.07 -4.28
C GLY A 324 2.89 -18.96 -4.54
N THR A 325 1.74 -19.06 -3.89
CA THR A 325 0.71 -18.01 -3.87
C THR A 325 0.66 -17.35 -2.50
N ALA A 326 0.71 -16.03 -2.44
CA ALA A 326 0.47 -15.29 -1.22
C ALA A 326 -0.91 -14.65 -1.20
N LEU A 327 -1.57 -14.69 -0.03
CA LEU A 327 -2.82 -13.99 0.22
C LEU A 327 -2.63 -13.04 1.41
N LEU A 328 -2.87 -11.76 1.17
CA LEU A 328 -2.94 -10.76 2.24
C LEU A 328 -4.41 -10.55 2.59
N LEU A 329 -4.89 -11.26 3.59
CA LEU A 329 -6.28 -11.18 4.06
C LEU A 329 -6.46 -10.03 5.02
N THR A 330 -7.52 -9.26 4.84
CA THR A 330 -8.01 -8.29 5.80
C THR A 330 -9.40 -8.75 6.26
N VAL A 331 -9.53 -9.06 7.52
CA VAL A 331 -10.83 -9.41 8.09
C VAL A 331 -11.58 -8.15 8.44
N THR A 332 -12.71 -7.96 7.74
CA THR A 332 -13.63 -6.84 7.94
C THR A 332 -14.88 -7.31 8.67
N VAL A 333 -15.46 -6.44 9.49
CA VAL A 333 -16.64 -6.74 10.26
C VAL A 333 -17.74 -5.69 10.05
N ARG A 334 -19.01 -6.12 10.21
CA ARG A 334 -20.14 -5.20 10.26
C ARG A 334 -20.07 -4.28 11.49
N PRO A 335 -20.70 -3.10 11.45
CA PRO A 335 -20.80 -2.21 12.60
C PRO A 335 -21.47 -2.86 13.80
N GLY A 336 -21.12 -2.41 15.00
CA GLY A 336 -21.69 -2.87 16.26
C GLY A 336 -20.64 -3.21 17.31
N LYS A 337 -21.07 -3.66 18.50
CA LYS A 337 -20.16 -4.07 19.57
C LYS A 337 -19.52 -5.42 19.24
N MET A 338 -18.21 -5.46 19.24
CA MET A 338 -17.42 -6.68 19.07
C MET A 338 -17.19 -7.30 20.46
N GLU A 339 -18.02 -8.30 20.82
CA GLU A 339 -18.00 -8.87 22.16
C GLU A 339 -16.86 -9.88 22.36
N LYS A 340 -16.54 -10.67 21.31
CA LYS A 340 -15.57 -11.76 21.46
C LYS A 340 -14.78 -12.01 20.17
N ILE A 341 -13.47 -12.22 20.34
CA ILE A 341 -12.55 -12.69 19.29
C ILE A 341 -12.03 -14.07 19.67
N LEU A 342 -12.12 -15.03 18.74
CA LEU A 342 -11.70 -16.42 18.96
C LEU A 342 -10.72 -16.86 17.87
N GLY A 343 -9.78 -17.74 18.25
CA GLY A 343 -8.95 -18.50 17.34
C GLY A 343 -7.78 -17.73 16.70
N PHE A 344 -7.45 -16.50 17.15
CA PHE A 344 -6.33 -15.74 16.57
C PHE A 344 -5.00 -16.51 16.67
N ASP A 345 -4.65 -17.00 17.87
CA ASP A 345 -3.42 -17.74 18.08
C ASP A 345 -3.41 -19.12 17.38
N ASP A 346 -4.59 -19.71 17.16
CA ASP A 346 -4.69 -20.99 16.44
C ASP A 346 -4.49 -20.80 14.95
N VAL A 347 -4.96 -19.70 14.37
CA VAL A 347 -4.63 -19.33 12.97
C VAL A 347 -3.13 -19.13 12.79
N LEU A 348 -2.44 -18.51 13.74
CA LEU A 348 -0.99 -18.31 13.68
C LEU A 348 -0.17 -19.61 13.72
N LYS A 349 -0.75 -20.72 14.15
CA LYS A 349 -0.10 -22.05 14.15
C LYS A 349 -0.26 -22.82 12.84
N MET A 350 -1.12 -22.35 11.92
CA MET A 350 -1.31 -23.00 10.62
C MET A 350 -0.06 -22.86 9.76
N SER A 351 0.36 -23.93 9.10
CA SER A 351 1.62 -23.99 8.33
C SER A 351 1.72 -22.99 7.21
N HIS A 352 0.58 -22.64 6.60
CA HIS A 352 0.49 -21.68 5.49
C HIS A 352 0.33 -20.22 5.98
N VAL A 353 0.19 -19.97 7.28
CA VAL A 353 0.09 -18.60 7.83
C VAL A 353 1.48 -18.11 8.25
N ILE A 354 1.94 -17.04 7.63
CA ILE A 354 3.27 -16.46 7.86
C ILE A 354 3.23 -15.40 8.95
N TYR A 355 2.13 -14.65 9.02
CA TYR A 355 1.91 -13.65 10.06
C TYR A 355 0.43 -13.42 10.30
N GLY A 356 0.12 -12.84 11.48
CA GLY A 356 -1.18 -12.26 11.77
C GLY A 356 -1.03 -11.02 12.64
N ARG A 357 -1.98 -10.11 12.49
CA ARG A 357 -2.04 -8.89 13.28
C ARG A 357 -3.48 -8.61 13.68
N GLN A 358 -3.72 -8.59 14.99
CA GLN A 358 -4.95 -8.05 15.54
C GLN A 358 -4.87 -6.53 15.47
N ILE A 359 -5.85 -5.89 14.81
CA ILE A 359 -5.87 -4.44 14.56
C ILE A 359 -6.72 -3.76 15.63
N ILE A 360 -7.91 -4.29 15.87
CA ILE A 360 -8.86 -3.77 16.86
C ILE A 360 -9.04 -4.84 17.94
N PRO A 361 -8.86 -4.52 19.23
CA PRO A 361 -9.01 -5.49 20.32
C PRO A 361 -10.48 -5.85 20.57
N GLU A 362 -10.69 -6.91 21.33
CA GLU A 362 -12.00 -7.35 21.82
C GLU A 362 -12.65 -6.26 22.70
N GLY A 363 -13.95 -6.14 22.65
CA GLY A 363 -14.75 -5.19 23.45
C GLY A 363 -15.02 -3.85 22.77
N GLU A 364 -14.36 -3.55 21.67
CA GLU A 364 -14.52 -2.27 20.96
C GLU A 364 -15.82 -2.19 20.15
N ILE A 365 -16.30 -0.96 19.96
CA ILE A 365 -17.47 -0.65 19.13
C ILE A 365 -17.00 -0.27 17.73
N ILE A 366 -17.40 -1.04 16.73
CA ILE A 366 -17.08 -0.82 15.33
C ILE A 366 -18.04 0.21 14.74
N PRO A 367 -17.55 1.33 14.18
CA PRO A 367 -18.38 2.37 13.59
C PRO A 367 -18.93 1.94 12.21
N ALA A 368 -20.04 2.57 11.79
CA ALA A 368 -20.66 2.35 10.47
C ALA A 368 -20.08 3.30 9.41
N THR A 369 -18.75 3.30 9.23
CA THR A 369 -18.05 4.22 8.33
C THR A 369 -17.76 3.64 6.95
N GLY A 370 -17.78 2.31 6.82
CA GLY A 370 -17.44 1.62 5.57
C GLY A 370 -15.94 1.73 5.20
N ASP A 371 -15.09 2.13 6.11
CA ASP A 371 -13.67 2.40 5.88
C ASP A 371 -12.73 1.49 6.70
N ILE A 372 -11.49 1.91 6.86
CA ILE A 372 -10.45 1.16 7.59
C ILE A 372 -10.78 0.88 9.05
N ALA A 373 -11.72 1.62 9.66
CA ALA A 373 -12.15 1.40 11.04
C ALA A 373 -12.96 0.08 11.22
N GLN A 374 -13.36 -0.57 10.13
CA GLN A 374 -14.00 -1.89 10.16
C GLN A 374 -13.01 -3.05 9.93
N ARG A 375 -11.71 -2.79 9.85
CA ARG A 375 -10.65 -3.80 9.71
C ARG A 375 -10.20 -4.29 11.07
N VAL A 376 -10.54 -5.52 11.43
CA VAL A 376 -10.29 -6.06 12.77
C VAL A 376 -8.99 -6.86 12.85
N ALA A 377 -8.66 -7.59 11.81
CA ALA A 377 -7.42 -8.35 11.74
C ALA A 377 -6.86 -8.41 10.32
N ALA A 378 -5.58 -8.72 10.22
CA ALA A 378 -4.90 -9.03 8.97
C ALA A 378 -4.11 -10.32 9.12
N PHE A 379 -4.14 -11.19 8.10
CA PHE A 379 -3.34 -12.41 8.03
C PHE A 379 -2.61 -12.47 6.69
N GLY A 380 -1.37 -12.93 6.71
CA GLY A 380 -0.60 -13.20 5.51
C GLY A 380 -0.37 -14.68 5.36
N LEU A 381 -0.84 -15.24 4.25
CA LEU A 381 -0.67 -16.63 3.90
C LEU A 381 0.38 -16.76 2.79
N LEU A 382 1.16 -17.82 2.86
CA LEU A 382 2.02 -18.29 1.76
C LEU A 382 1.66 -19.75 1.52
N ILE A 383 1.12 -20.05 0.36
CA ILE A 383 0.53 -21.32 0.01
C ILE A 383 1.38 -21.93 -1.11
N ASP A 384 1.84 -23.15 -0.92
CA ASP A 384 2.61 -23.88 -1.92
C ASP A 384 1.72 -24.28 -3.13
N ARG A 385 2.35 -24.48 -4.29
CA ARG A 385 1.66 -24.69 -5.58
C ARG A 385 0.63 -25.83 -5.55
N ASP A 386 0.90 -26.89 -4.80
CA ASP A 386 0.09 -28.12 -4.80
C ASP A 386 -0.98 -28.13 -3.70
N VAL A 387 -1.16 -27.01 -2.98
CA VAL A 387 -2.11 -26.88 -1.86
C VAL A 387 -3.35 -26.11 -2.33
N ASP A 388 -4.52 -26.59 -1.94
CA ASP A 388 -5.79 -25.95 -2.26
C ASP A 388 -5.92 -24.60 -1.51
N ILE A 389 -6.01 -23.53 -2.30
CA ILE A 389 -6.08 -22.15 -1.77
C ILE A 389 -7.39 -21.93 -1.02
N GLN A 390 -8.52 -22.47 -1.53
CA GLN A 390 -9.82 -22.29 -0.89
C GLN A 390 -9.89 -23.02 0.45
N GLU A 391 -9.31 -24.21 0.56
CA GLU A 391 -9.22 -24.96 1.81
C GLU A 391 -8.41 -24.19 2.87
N CYS A 392 -7.29 -23.57 2.48
CA CYS A 392 -6.51 -22.70 3.36
C CYS A 392 -7.32 -21.48 3.84
N LEU A 393 -8.07 -20.84 2.95
CA LEU A 393 -8.95 -19.73 3.29
C LEU A 393 -10.06 -20.13 4.26
N ASP A 394 -10.71 -21.25 3.97
CA ASP A 394 -11.79 -21.78 4.81
C ASP A 394 -11.28 -22.14 6.21
N SER A 395 -10.07 -22.70 6.33
CA SER A 395 -9.44 -23.00 7.61
C SER A 395 -9.26 -21.74 8.46
N VAL A 396 -8.78 -20.64 7.85
CA VAL A 396 -8.62 -19.36 8.53
C VAL A 396 -9.96 -18.78 8.97
N TYR A 397 -10.96 -18.71 8.05
CA TYR A 397 -12.27 -18.12 8.36
C TYR A 397 -13.13 -18.97 9.32
N ASN A 398 -12.93 -20.26 9.39
CA ASN A 398 -13.61 -21.14 10.34
C ASN A 398 -12.98 -21.06 11.73
N THR A 399 -11.69 -20.81 11.82
CA THR A 399 -10.95 -20.74 13.09
C THR A 399 -11.04 -19.34 13.68
N TYR A 400 -10.76 -18.29 12.88
CA TYR A 400 -10.85 -16.91 13.37
C TYR A 400 -12.28 -16.40 13.33
N ARG A 401 -12.86 -16.16 14.50
CA ARG A 401 -14.25 -15.70 14.63
C ARG A 401 -14.32 -14.42 15.44
N VAL A 402 -15.14 -13.49 14.95
CA VAL A 402 -15.49 -12.25 15.63
C VAL A 402 -17.00 -12.29 15.87
N LEU A 403 -17.40 -12.22 17.14
CA LEU A 403 -18.79 -12.41 17.56
C LEU A 403 -19.35 -11.15 18.22
N ASP A 404 -20.62 -10.89 17.98
CA ASP A 404 -21.38 -9.88 18.70
C ASP A 404 -21.87 -10.39 20.07
N GLU A 405 -22.59 -9.56 20.81
CA GLU A 405 -23.17 -9.88 22.14
C GLU A 405 -24.15 -11.05 22.13
N ASN A 406 -24.72 -11.38 20.96
CA ASN A 406 -25.67 -12.50 20.78
C ASN A 406 -24.95 -13.78 20.28
N GLY A 407 -23.63 -13.75 20.12
CA GLY A 407 -22.84 -14.86 19.60
C GLY A 407 -22.89 -15.01 18.06
N ASN A 408 -23.46 -14.05 17.33
CA ASN A 408 -23.51 -14.09 15.87
C ASN A 408 -22.19 -13.58 15.27
N SER A 409 -21.79 -14.16 14.13
CA SER A 409 -20.61 -13.69 13.39
C SER A 409 -20.77 -12.25 12.92
N MET A 410 -19.74 -11.45 13.14
CA MET A 410 -19.64 -10.09 12.62
C MET A 410 -18.85 -10.01 11.31
N VAL A 411 -18.12 -11.07 10.92
CA VAL A 411 -17.24 -11.06 9.73
C VAL A 411 -18.08 -10.96 8.45
N ILE A 412 -17.73 -9.99 7.61
CA ILE A 412 -18.36 -9.70 6.32
C ILE A 412 -17.33 -9.74 5.18
N SER A 413 -17.78 -9.77 3.95
CA SER A 413 -16.94 -9.73 2.72
C SER A 413 -15.80 -10.73 2.72
N LYS A 414 -16.04 -11.97 3.17
CA LYS A 414 -15.04 -13.04 3.09
C LYS A 414 -14.59 -13.23 1.64
N TYR A 415 -13.27 -13.16 1.41
CA TYR A 415 -12.70 -13.47 0.11
C TYR A 415 -12.90 -14.95 -0.22
N LYS A 416 -13.23 -15.24 -1.47
CA LYS A 416 -13.32 -16.58 -2.03
C LYS A 416 -12.38 -16.67 -3.23
N TYR A 417 -11.62 -17.73 -3.30
CA TYR A 417 -10.77 -18.01 -4.45
C TYR A 417 -11.60 -18.66 -5.55
N GLU A 418 -11.67 -18.02 -6.72
CA GLU A 418 -12.48 -18.52 -7.86
C GLU A 418 -11.70 -19.42 -8.82
N GLY A 419 -10.44 -19.77 -8.48
CA GLY A 419 -9.55 -20.49 -9.39
C GLY A 419 -8.97 -19.59 -10.50
N GLU A 420 -7.98 -20.08 -11.23
CA GLU A 420 -7.55 -19.42 -12.46
C GLU A 420 -8.69 -19.51 -13.48
N LYS A 421 -9.22 -18.35 -13.90
CA LYS A 421 -10.13 -18.31 -15.05
C LYS A 421 -9.32 -18.67 -16.28
N ASN A 422 -9.33 -19.95 -16.67
CA ASN A 422 -8.89 -20.34 -18.00
C ASN A 422 -9.82 -19.63 -19.00
N GLU A 423 -9.43 -18.48 -19.49
CA GLU A 423 -10.05 -17.89 -20.67
C GLU A 423 -9.79 -18.87 -21.82
N LYS A 424 -10.87 -19.55 -22.23
CA LYS A 424 -10.92 -20.34 -23.45
C LYS A 424 -11.11 -19.43 -24.65
#